data_74620714a91fef3a8c339f06fb85ffa6
#
_entry.id   74620714a91fef3a8c339f06fb85ffa6
#
_cell.length_a   1.000
_cell.length_b   1.000
_cell.length_c   1.000
_cell.angle_alpha   90.00
_cell.angle_beta   90.00
_cell.angle_gamma   90.00
#
_symmetry.space_group_name_H-M   'P 1'
#
loop_
_entity.id
_entity.type
_entity.pdbx_description
1 polymer ?
#
loop_
_entity_poly.entity_id
_entity_poly.type
_entity_poly.pdbx_seq_one_letter_code
_entity_poly.pdbx_strand_id
1 'polypeptide(L)'
;VAAPAAELEGHYRKAQRAFAALPVGEQLSRLPELSGDGQNWIFNCIYDHFDAFRLIACCSAGTKYESYIDVLVGIETDSGRALLDRMEEQGCPVRRIDDDLIHILANALFSGIFETVRHNMPRSRAFRYFESLREFYAAGWFRLLGIS
;
A
#
# COMPACT_ATOMS: atom_id res chain seq x y z
N VAL A 1 17.81 -9.73 -5.51
CA VAL A 1 17.13 -8.86 -4.53
C VAL A 1 17.01 -7.44 -5.05
N ALA A 2 18.09 -6.88 -5.60
CA ALA A 2 18.09 -5.48 -6.03
C ALA A 2 17.07 -5.18 -7.14
N ALA A 3 17.02 -6.03 -8.18
CA ALA A 3 16.12 -5.80 -9.30
C ALA A 3 14.63 -5.90 -8.92
N PRO A 4 14.17 -6.94 -8.22
CA PRO A 4 12.78 -7.00 -7.77
C PRO A 4 12.39 -5.87 -6.82
N ALA A 5 13.27 -5.48 -5.89
CA ALA A 5 13.01 -4.38 -4.97
C ALA A 5 12.84 -3.06 -5.71
N ALA A 6 13.72 -2.77 -6.67
CA ALA A 6 13.64 -1.56 -7.48
C ALA A 6 12.41 -1.56 -8.39
N GLU A 7 12.04 -2.71 -8.93
CA GLU A 7 10.85 -2.86 -9.77
C GLU A 7 9.57 -2.53 -8.99
N LEU A 8 9.44 -3.09 -7.79
CA LEU A 8 8.26 -2.83 -6.96
C LEU A 8 8.17 -1.36 -6.57
N GLU A 9 9.26 -0.80 -6.04
CA GLU A 9 9.27 0.61 -5.63
C GLU A 9 8.99 1.54 -6.81
N GLY A 10 9.65 1.30 -7.95
CA GLY A 10 9.49 2.13 -9.13
C GLY A 10 8.08 2.10 -9.70
N HIS A 11 7.49 0.90 -9.79
CA HIS A 11 6.12 0.75 -10.25
C HIS A 11 5.13 1.41 -9.30
N TYR A 12 5.33 1.23 -8.00
CA TYR A 12 4.45 1.82 -6.99
C TYR A 12 4.49 3.34 -7.04
N ARG A 13 5.68 3.94 -7.11
CA ARG A 13 5.82 5.40 -7.24
C ARG A 13 5.16 5.91 -8.51
N LYS A 14 5.33 5.21 -9.64
CA LYS A 14 4.73 5.57 -10.91
C LYS A 14 3.20 5.52 -10.83
N ALA A 15 2.65 4.47 -10.23
CA ALA A 15 1.21 4.32 -10.06
C ALA A 15 0.63 5.44 -9.19
N GLN A 16 1.31 5.80 -8.11
CA GLN A 16 0.86 6.87 -7.24
C GLN A 16 0.94 8.24 -7.92
N ARG A 17 1.96 8.49 -8.73
CA ARG A 17 2.05 9.74 -9.52
C ARG A 17 0.94 9.82 -10.55
N ALA A 18 0.64 8.72 -11.23
CA ALA A 18 -0.44 8.68 -12.20
C ALA A 18 -1.80 8.95 -11.54
N PHE A 19 -2.04 8.35 -10.37
CA PHE A 19 -3.24 8.59 -9.59
C PHE A 19 -3.35 10.05 -9.15
N ALA A 20 -2.26 10.63 -8.66
CA ALA A 20 -2.23 12.03 -8.20
C ALA A 20 -2.50 13.03 -9.34
N ALA A 21 -2.19 12.65 -10.59
CA ALA A 21 -2.42 13.50 -11.75
C ALA A 21 -3.88 13.51 -12.22
N LEU A 22 -4.72 12.59 -11.73
CA LEU A 22 -6.14 12.53 -12.08
C LEU A 22 -6.91 13.68 -11.40
N PRO A 23 -8.00 14.20 -12.04
CA PRO A 23 -8.92 15.08 -11.35
C PRO A 23 -9.49 14.41 -10.09
N VAL A 24 -9.79 15.20 -9.05
CA VAL A 24 -10.22 14.63 -7.76
C VAL A 24 -11.48 13.79 -7.88
N GLY A 25 -12.41 14.17 -8.75
CA GLY A 25 -13.62 13.39 -8.99
C GLY A 25 -13.33 12.00 -9.54
N GLU A 26 -12.36 11.89 -10.46
CA GLU A 26 -11.92 10.60 -10.99
C GLU A 26 -11.15 9.81 -9.95
N GLN A 27 -10.34 10.47 -9.11
CA GLN A 27 -9.65 9.80 -8.02
C GLN A 27 -10.65 9.12 -7.09
N LEU A 28 -11.72 9.81 -6.71
CA LEU A 28 -12.73 9.27 -5.81
C LEU A 28 -13.54 8.15 -6.45
N SER A 29 -13.99 8.34 -7.70
CA SER A 29 -14.82 7.33 -8.38
C SER A 29 -14.05 6.08 -8.75
N ARG A 30 -12.76 6.20 -9.06
CA ARG A 30 -11.90 5.09 -9.47
C ARG A 30 -11.03 4.53 -8.37
N LEU A 31 -11.10 5.09 -7.15
CA LEU A 31 -10.25 4.66 -6.04
C LEU A 31 -10.33 3.16 -5.76
N PRO A 32 -11.52 2.54 -5.63
CA PRO A 32 -11.58 1.09 -5.38
C PRO A 32 -10.91 0.26 -6.47
N GLU A 33 -11.15 0.60 -7.74
CA GLU A 33 -10.57 -0.10 -8.90
C GLU A 33 -9.04 0.04 -8.94
N LEU A 34 -8.56 1.28 -8.90
CA LEU A 34 -7.14 1.58 -9.03
C LEU A 34 -6.34 1.08 -7.82
N SER A 35 -6.89 1.21 -6.64
CA SER A 35 -6.27 0.68 -5.41
C SER A 35 -6.20 -0.85 -5.46
N GLY A 36 -7.28 -1.51 -5.90
CA GLY A 36 -7.30 -2.95 -6.02
C GLY A 36 -6.30 -3.47 -7.04
N ASP A 37 -6.23 -2.84 -8.22
CA ASP A 37 -5.27 -3.22 -9.26
C ASP A 37 -3.83 -3.02 -8.80
N GLY A 38 -3.55 -1.89 -8.14
CA GLY A 38 -2.22 -1.60 -7.63
C GLY A 38 -1.79 -2.58 -6.55
N GLN A 39 -2.67 -2.92 -5.64
CA GLN A 39 -2.39 -3.88 -4.57
C GLN A 39 -2.22 -5.30 -5.13
N ASN A 40 -3.01 -5.70 -6.10
CA ASN A 40 -2.84 -6.98 -6.78
C ASN A 40 -1.49 -7.07 -7.48
N TRP A 41 -1.07 -5.98 -8.13
CA TRP A 41 0.24 -5.93 -8.78
C TRP A 41 1.37 -6.12 -7.76
N ILE A 42 1.29 -5.44 -6.63
CA ILE A 42 2.27 -5.55 -5.54
C ILE A 42 2.35 -6.98 -5.03
N PHE A 43 1.20 -7.60 -4.76
CA PHE A 43 1.15 -8.98 -4.29
C PHE A 43 1.80 -9.93 -5.30
N ASN A 44 1.45 -9.79 -6.57
CA ASN A 44 2.00 -10.65 -7.62
C ASN A 44 3.50 -10.44 -7.79
N CYS A 45 3.98 -9.22 -7.73
CA CYS A 45 5.41 -8.90 -7.81
C CYS A 45 6.17 -9.58 -6.66
N ILE A 46 5.65 -9.49 -5.44
CA ILE A 46 6.27 -10.11 -4.26
C ILE A 46 6.34 -11.63 -4.42
N TYR A 47 5.26 -12.26 -4.84
CA TYR A 47 5.23 -13.73 -4.95
C TYR A 47 5.93 -14.24 -6.21
N ASP A 48 6.00 -13.45 -7.29
CA ASP A 48 6.80 -13.79 -8.47
C ASP A 48 8.31 -13.77 -8.15
N HIS A 49 8.73 -12.97 -7.17
CA HIS A 49 10.11 -12.84 -6.70
C HIS A 49 10.22 -13.17 -5.22
N PHE A 50 9.57 -14.25 -4.83
CA PHE A 50 9.38 -14.63 -3.43
C PHE A 50 10.69 -14.68 -2.64
N ASP A 51 11.73 -15.34 -3.18
CA ASP A 51 13.00 -15.50 -2.46
C ASP A 51 13.66 -14.16 -2.17
N ALA A 52 13.62 -13.23 -3.14
CA ALA A 52 14.17 -11.90 -2.97
C ALA A 52 13.45 -11.13 -1.86
N PHE A 53 12.12 -11.14 -1.87
CA PHE A 53 11.34 -10.42 -0.85
C PHE A 53 11.39 -11.10 0.51
N ARG A 54 11.56 -12.43 0.54
CA ARG A 54 11.77 -13.12 1.80
C ARG A 54 13.08 -12.69 2.47
N LEU A 55 14.14 -12.51 1.69
CA LEU A 55 15.40 -11.99 2.21
C LEU A 55 15.23 -10.58 2.78
N ILE A 56 14.48 -9.73 2.08
CA ILE A 56 14.19 -8.38 2.57
C ILE A 56 13.39 -8.43 3.87
N ALA A 57 12.39 -9.29 3.95
CA ALA A 57 11.51 -9.37 5.12
C ALA A 57 12.19 -9.99 6.35
N CYS A 58 13.09 -10.95 6.14
CA CYS A 58 13.65 -11.74 7.23
C CYS A 58 15.12 -11.44 7.53
N CYS A 59 15.89 -10.96 6.54
CA CYS A 59 17.35 -10.91 6.59
C CYS A 59 17.91 -9.56 6.13
N SER A 60 17.17 -8.48 6.26
CA SER A 60 17.60 -7.19 5.77
C SER A 60 18.43 -6.37 6.76
N ALA A 61 18.48 -6.76 8.02
CA ALA A 61 19.19 -6.03 9.06
C ALA A 61 20.67 -5.84 8.68
N GLY A 62 21.15 -4.59 8.76
CA GLY A 62 22.51 -4.22 8.39
C GLY A 62 22.75 -4.08 6.89
N THR A 63 21.73 -4.29 6.04
CA THR A 63 21.83 -4.10 4.59
C THR A 63 21.13 -2.80 4.17
N LYS A 64 21.32 -2.42 2.90
CA LYS A 64 20.62 -1.26 2.33
C LYS A 64 19.10 -1.43 2.25
N TYR A 65 18.59 -2.64 2.49
CA TYR A 65 17.15 -2.94 2.46
C TYR A 65 16.50 -2.91 3.84
N GLU A 66 17.25 -2.61 4.90
CA GLU A 66 16.72 -2.59 6.26
C GLU A 66 15.49 -1.70 6.40
N SER A 67 15.46 -0.57 5.69
CA SER A 67 14.36 0.39 5.71
C SER A 67 13.44 0.28 4.50
N TYR A 68 13.50 -0.81 3.75
CA TYR A 68 12.74 -0.93 2.49
C TYR A 68 11.22 -0.85 2.72
N ILE A 69 10.71 -1.54 3.73
CA ILE A 69 9.28 -1.50 4.05
C ILE A 69 8.87 -0.08 4.48
N ASP A 70 9.73 0.61 5.22
CA ASP A 70 9.48 2.00 5.61
C ASP A 70 9.38 2.92 4.40
N VAL A 71 10.16 2.67 3.34
CA VAL A 71 10.04 3.42 2.08
C VAL A 71 8.68 3.22 1.46
N LEU A 72 8.20 1.98 1.38
CA LEU A 72 6.86 1.68 0.84
C LEU A 72 5.76 2.33 1.67
N VAL A 73 5.88 2.28 2.99
CA VAL A 73 4.95 2.92 3.92
C VAL A 73 4.94 4.44 3.70
N GLY A 74 6.10 5.04 3.49
CA GLY A 74 6.22 6.47 3.21
C GLY A 74 5.52 6.88 1.91
N ILE A 75 5.64 6.09 0.86
CA ILE A 75 4.95 6.33 -0.41
C ILE A 75 3.44 6.32 -0.19
N GLU A 76 2.92 5.33 0.52
CA GLU A 76 1.49 5.22 0.81
C GLU A 76 0.99 6.38 1.68
N THR A 77 1.76 6.73 2.71
CA THR A 77 1.40 7.82 3.62
C THR A 77 1.33 9.16 2.89
N ASP A 78 2.32 9.45 2.06
CA ASP A 78 2.35 10.69 1.27
C ASP A 78 1.18 10.75 0.29
N SER A 79 0.88 9.64 -0.36
CA SER A 79 -0.24 9.54 -1.30
C SER A 79 -1.59 9.73 -0.60
N GLY A 80 -1.77 9.11 0.56
CA GLY A 80 -3.00 9.24 1.36
C GLY A 80 -3.21 10.66 1.83
N ARG A 81 -2.15 11.31 2.34
CA ARG A 81 -2.21 12.70 2.77
C ARG A 81 -2.55 13.63 1.61
N ALA A 82 -1.91 13.43 0.46
CA ALA A 82 -2.17 14.25 -0.72
C ALA A 82 -3.62 14.15 -1.17
N LEU A 83 -4.19 12.95 -1.15
CA LEU A 83 -5.60 12.75 -1.49
C LEU A 83 -6.52 13.49 -0.50
N LEU A 84 -6.26 13.36 0.80
CA LEU A 84 -7.07 14.05 1.82
C LEU A 84 -6.98 15.57 1.67
N ASP A 85 -5.80 16.12 1.39
CA ASP A 85 -5.62 17.54 1.14
C ASP A 85 -6.44 18.02 -0.05
N ARG A 86 -6.45 17.26 -1.13
CA ARG A 86 -7.24 17.58 -2.31
C ARG A 86 -8.74 17.52 -2.05
N MET A 87 -9.18 16.51 -1.29
CA MET A 87 -10.59 16.40 -0.91
C MET A 87 -11.03 17.59 -0.07
N GLU A 88 -10.20 18.01 0.87
CA GLU A 88 -10.46 19.18 1.69
C GLU A 88 -10.53 20.45 0.86
N GLU A 89 -9.59 20.67 -0.07
CA GLU A 89 -9.57 21.80 -0.97
C GLU A 89 -10.82 21.88 -1.85
N GLN A 90 -11.38 20.71 -2.23
CA GLN A 90 -12.57 20.64 -3.06
C GLN A 90 -13.86 20.67 -2.22
N GLY A 91 -13.75 20.83 -0.91
CA GLY A 91 -14.91 20.88 -0.02
C GLY A 91 -15.62 19.56 0.16
N CYS A 92 -14.96 18.44 -0.08
CA CYS A 92 -15.55 17.13 0.14
C CYS A 92 -15.75 16.89 1.66
N PRO A 93 -16.93 16.42 2.07
CA PRO A 93 -17.23 16.25 3.51
C PRO A 93 -16.60 14.99 4.07
N VAL A 94 -15.29 15.01 4.29
CA VAL A 94 -14.55 13.89 4.88
C VAL A 94 -13.96 14.30 6.22
N ARG A 95 -13.86 13.32 7.12
CA ARG A 95 -13.21 13.53 8.41
C ARG A 95 -11.70 13.53 8.20
N ARG A 96 -11.01 14.54 8.69
CA ARG A 96 -9.55 14.61 8.58
C ARG A 96 -8.89 13.59 9.51
N ILE A 97 -7.92 12.86 8.95
CA ILE A 97 -7.09 11.90 9.68
C ILE A 97 -5.68 12.46 9.71
N ASP A 98 -5.03 12.45 10.87
CA ASP A 98 -3.68 12.97 10.97
C ASP A 98 -2.63 12.04 10.34
N ASP A 99 -1.46 12.62 10.04
CA ASP A 99 -0.40 11.92 9.33
C ASP A 99 0.12 10.71 10.10
N ASP A 100 0.18 10.79 11.44
CA ASP A 100 0.67 9.67 12.24
C ASP A 100 -0.25 8.46 12.12
N LEU A 101 -1.56 8.67 12.12
CA LEU A 101 -2.51 7.57 11.97
C LEU A 101 -2.44 6.98 10.56
N ILE A 102 -2.32 7.82 9.53
CA ILE A 102 -2.13 7.33 8.15
C ILE A 102 -0.89 6.43 8.10
N HIS A 103 0.22 6.87 8.70
CA HIS A 103 1.46 6.11 8.74
C HIS A 103 1.29 4.77 9.45
N ILE A 104 0.63 4.76 10.60
CA ILE A 104 0.38 3.53 11.38
C ILE A 104 -0.43 2.53 10.54
N LEU A 105 -1.49 2.99 9.90
CA LEU A 105 -2.35 2.12 9.10
C LEU A 105 -1.64 1.59 7.87
N ALA A 106 -0.85 2.42 7.18
CA ALA A 106 -0.05 1.98 6.04
C ALA A 106 0.99 0.95 6.46
N ASN A 107 1.67 1.19 7.57
CA ASN A 107 2.65 0.24 8.11
C ASN A 107 2.00 -1.10 8.46
N ALA A 108 0.82 -1.09 9.07
CA ALA A 108 0.10 -2.30 9.41
C ALA A 108 -0.27 -3.13 8.17
N LEU A 109 -0.70 -2.46 7.10
CA LEU A 109 -1.02 -3.13 5.83
C LEU A 109 0.21 -3.83 5.24
N PHE A 110 1.30 -3.10 5.06
CA PHE A 110 2.52 -3.68 4.48
C PHE A 110 3.13 -4.76 5.37
N SER A 111 3.14 -4.56 6.67
CA SER A 111 3.62 -5.58 7.62
C SER A 111 2.78 -6.85 7.53
N GLY A 112 1.47 -6.73 7.35
CA GLY A 112 0.59 -7.88 7.17
C GLY A 112 0.88 -8.64 5.88
N ILE A 113 1.15 -7.93 4.78
CA ILE A 113 1.51 -8.55 3.50
C ILE A 113 2.84 -9.31 3.66
N PHE A 114 3.86 -8.68 4.22
CA PHE A 114 5.18 -9.31 4.39
C PHE A 114 5.16 -10.44 5.43
N GLU A 115 4.20 -10.46 6.33
CA GLU A 115 4.03 -11.55 7.28
C GLU A 115 3.79 -12.89 6.57
N THR A 116 3.02 -12.89 5.47
CA THR A 116 2.81 -14.10 4.68
C THR A 116 4.11 -14.62 4.09
N VAL A 117 5.00 -13.71 3.68
CA VAL A 117 6.32 -14.06 3.13
C VAL A 117 7.23 -14.62 4.23
N ARG A 118 7.25 -13.99 5.40
CA ARG A 118 8.05 -14.47 6.54
C ARG A 118 7.69 -15.89 6.96
N HIS A 119 6.41 -16.24 6.86
CA HIS A 119 5.91 -17.57 7.23
C HIS A 119 5.93 -18.57 6.07
N ASN A 120 6.55 -18.25 4.95
CA ASN A 120 6.62 -19.12 3.76
C ASN A 120 5.24 -19.60 3.31
N MET A 121 4.24 -18.74 3.40
CA MET A 121 2.88 -19.11 3.08
C MET A 121 2.72 -19.37 1.58
N PRO A 122 2.07 -20.49 1.17
CA PRO A 122 1.81 -20.74 -0.24
C PRO A 122 1.02 -19.59 -0.89
N ARG A 123 1.31 -19.30 -2.16
CA ARG A 123 0.75 -18.15 -2.87
C ARG A 123 -0.79 -18.10 -2.83
N SER A 124 -1.46 -19.22 -3.09
CA SER A 124 -2.92 -19.27 -3.11
C SER A 124 -3.54 -18.95 -1.75
N ARG A 125 -2.93 -19.44 -0.67
CA ARG A 125 -3.39 -19.19 0.69
C ARG A 125 -3.10 -17.74 1.09
N ALA A 126 -1.93 -17.24 0.77
CA ALA A 126 -1.54 -15.85 1.04
C ALA A 126 -2.46 -14.88 0.30
N PHE A 127 -2.84 -15.20 -0.94
CA PHE A 127 -3.74 -14.35 -1.72
C PHE A 127 -5.11 -14.22 -1.06
N ARG A 128 -5.66 -15.30 -0.51
CA ARG A 128 -6.93 -15.24 0.22
C ARG A 128 -6.87 -14.33 1.43
N TYR A 129 -5.78 -14.40 2.20
CA TYR A 129 -5.58 -13.51 3.35
C TYR A 129 -5.36 -12.06 2.90
N PHE A 130 -4.65 -11.88 1.80
CA PHE A 130 -4.45 -10.56 1.22
C PHE A 130 -5.78 -9.91 0.83
N GLU A 131 -6.68 -10.66 0.19
CA GLU A 131 -8.02 -10.16 -0.14
C GLU A 131 -8.80 -9.77 1.12
N SER A 132 -8.73 -10.57 2.16
CA SER A 132 -9.40 -10.27 3.43
C SER A 132 -8.82 -9.03 4.11
N LEU A 133 -7.49 -8.88 4.10
CA LEU A 133 -6.83 -7.69 4.63
C LEU A 133 -7.26 -6.45 3.87
N ARG A 134 -7.30 -6.53 2.54
CA ARG A 134 -7.70 -5.41 1.70
C ARG A 134 -9.13 -4.96 2.00
N GLU A 135 -10.04 -5.91 2.13
CA GLU A 135 -11.43 -5.63 2.49
C GLU A 135 -11.54 -4.97 3.87
N PHE A 136 -10.81 -5.52 4.83
CA PHE A 136 -10.78 -4.99 6.19
C PHE A 136 -10.27 -3.54 6.22
N TYR A 137 -9.16 -3.26 5.53
CA TYR A 137 -8.59 -1.92 5.52
C TYR A 137 -9.47 -0.93 4.76
N ALA A 138 -10.06 -1.34 3.64
CA ALA A 138 -10.97 -0.46 2.88
C ALA A 138 -12.17 -0.06 3.74
N ALA A 139 -12.80 -1.00 4.41
CA ALA A 139 -13.94 -0.74 5.29
C ALA A 139 -13.54 0.17 6.46
N GLY A 140 -12.39 -0.09 7.06
CA GLY A 140 -11.86 0.75 8.15
C GLY A 140 -11.57 2.17 7.71
N TRP A 141 -10.95 2.34 6.55
CA TRP A 141 -10.67 3.67 5.98
C TRP A 141 -11.95 4.47 5.74
N PHE A 142 -12.96 3.86 5.11
CA PHE A 142 -14.22 4.54 4.86
C PHE A 142 -14.88 4.96 6.18
N ARG A 143 -14.84 4.08 7.16
CA ARG A 143 -15.40 4.40 8.49
C ARG A 143 -14.67 5.57 9.15
N LEU A 144 -13.33 5.58 9.12
CA LEU A 144 -12.55 6.65 9.71
C LEU A 144 -12.77 7.98 8.98
N LEU A 145 -12.90 7.94 7.66
CA LEU A 145 -13.16 9.13 6.85
C LEU A 145 -14.60 9.63 6.96
N GLY A 146 -15.51 8.81 7.48
CA GLY A 146 -16.92 9.17 7.58
C GLY A 146 -17.69 9.12 6.28
N ILE A 147 -17.22 8.32 5.30
CA ILE A 147 -17.82 8.22 3.97
C ILE A 147 -18.38 6.83 3.64
N SER A 148 -18.73 6.07 4.63
CA SER A 148 -19.25 4.70 4.45
C SER A 148 -20.52 4.64 3.62
#